data_82225e844a9c712ed4f07096c2b2f210
#
_entry.id   82225e844a9c712ed4f07096c2b2f210
#
_cell.length_a   1.000
_cell.length_b   1.000
_cell.length_c   1.000
_cell.angle_alpha   90.00
_cell.angle_beta   90.00
_cell.angle_gamma   90.00
#
_symmetry.space_group_name_H-M   'P 1'
#
loop_
_entity.id
_entity.type
_entity.pdbx_description
1 polymer ?
#
loop_
_entity_poly.entity_id
_entity_poly.type
_entity_poly.pdbx_seq_one_letter_code
_entity_poly.pdbx_strand_id
1 'polypeptide(L)'
;MKAMTPLFMAAAFSLTACSPGIPKEALMLKPESMQNRQMQTRRFATVDEAHMLNASTALLQDMGFTLDEANAPLGVLVASKIRDATTAGNVSLAVVATLLTRQPMRYDKEQKMRASVVTRLLPNGKEMSVRVTFQRIVFNNHGQVTTAEAIIEPEVYQEFFSKLSKSVFLDANQI
;
A
#
# COMPACT_ATOMS: atom_id res chain seq x y z
N MET A 1 -58.51 46.27 -23.32
CA MET A 1 -57.65 45.84 -22.20
C MET A 1 -57.25 44.40 -22.48
N LYS A 2 -56.01 44.15 -22.97
CA LYS A 2 -55.48 42.82 -23.32
C LYS A 2 -54.60 42.33 -22.16
N ALA A 3 -54.98 41.24 -21.53
CA ALA A 3 -54.21 40.56 -20.47
C ALA A 3 -53.10 39.73 -21.16
N MET A 4 -51.86 40.01 -20.77
CA MET A 4 -50.66 39.30 -21.20
C MET A 4 -50.29 38.26 -20.13
N THR A 5 -50.41 36.99 -20.49
CA THR A 5 -50.04 35.86 -19.62
C THR A 5 -48.53 35.54 -19.82
N PRO A 6 -47.67 35.45 -18.78
CA PRO A 6 -46.31 35.04 -18.94
C PRO A 6 -46.20 33.50 -18.97
N LEU A 7 -45.64 32.96 -20.02
CA LEU A 7 -45.29 31.55 -20.20
C LEU A 7 -44.03 31.23 -19.41
N PHE A 8 -44.20 30.52 -18.30
CA PHE A 8 -43.05 29.97 -17.50
C PHE A 8 -42.52 28.72 -18.17
N MET A 9 -41.33 28.84 -18.78
CA MET A 9 -40.59 27.73 -19.40
C MET A 9 -39.74 27.05 -18.32
N ALA A 10 -40.23 25.92 -17.76
CA ALA A 10 -39.51 25.10 -16.81
C ALA A 10 -38.44 24.26 -17.56
N ALA A 11 -37.17 24.64 -17.46
CA ALA A 11 -36.04 23.87 -17.94
C ALA A 11 -35.75 22.71 -16.97
N ALA A 12 -36.15 21.49 -17.33
CA ALA A 12 -35.79 20.27 -16.60
C ALA A 12 -34.33 19.93 -16.86
N PHE A 13 -33.46 20.18 -15.89
CA PHE A 13 -32.08 19.71 -15.86
C PHE A 13 -32.06 18.21 -15.49
N SER A 14 -31.94 17.34 -16.47
CA SER A 14 -31.70 15.90 -16.27
C SER A 14 -30.23 15.69 -15.90
N LEU A 15 -29.94 15.52 -14.60
CA LEU A 15 -28.66 15.06 -14.08
C LEU A 15 -28.49 13.58 -14.43
N THR A 16 -27.85 13.28 -15.55
CA THR A 16 -27.36 11.95 -15.84
C THR A 16 -26.14 11.68 -14.96
N ALA A 17 -26.34 11.07 -13.79
CA ALA A 17 -25.28 10.53 -12.97
C ALA A 17 -24.68 9.32 -13.68
N CYS A 18 -23.58 9.52 -14.43
CA CYS A 18 -22.72 8.42 -14.87
C CYS A 18 -22.02 7.84 -13.65
N SER A 19 -22.57 6.77 -13.08
CA SER A 19 -21.84 5.92 -12.15
C SER A 19 -20.92 5.02 -12.98
N PRO A 20 -19.57 5.16 -12.94
CA PRO A 20 -18.69 4.22 -13.61
C PRO A 20 -18.85 2.86 -12.93
N GLY A 21 -19.48 1.93 -13.61
CA GLY A 21 -19.62 0.55 -13.14
C GLY A 21 -18.24 -0.06 -12.92
N ILE A 22 -18.04 -0.74 -11.78
CA ILE A 22 -16.82 -1.50 -11.53
C ILE A 22 -16.70 -2.57 -12.62
N PRO A 23 -15.61 -2.61 -13.41
CA PRO A 23 -15.42 -3.63 -14.41
C PRO A 23 -15.49 -5.03 -13.76
N LYS A 24 -16.21 -5.98 -14.38
CA LYS A 24 -16.34 -7.35 -13.84
C LYS A 24 -14.98 -8.00 -13.62
N GLU A 25 -14.01 -7.69 -14.46
CA GLU A 25 -12.63 -8.16 -14.40
C GLU A 25 -11.89 -7.71 -13.14
N ALA A 26 -12.26 -6.56 -12.55
CA ALA A 26 -11.69 -6.07 -11.30
C ALA A 26 -12.06 -6.94 -10.09
N LEU A 27 -13.14 -7.74 -10.20
CA LEU A 27 -13.61 -8.65 -9.16
C LEU A 27 -13.09 -10.08 -9.36
N MET A 28 -12.45 -10.39 -10.49
CA MET A 28 -11.90 -11.70 -10.78
C MET A 28 -10.49 -11.84 -10.21
N LEU A 29 -10.28 -12.82 -9.34
CA LEU A 29 -8.94 -13.17 -8.86
C LEU A 29 -8.13 -13.79 -10.01
N LYS A 30 -7.14 -13.05 -10.51
CA LYS A 30 -6.19 -13.56 -11.50
C LYS A 30 -5.32 -14.67 -10.88
N PRO A 31 -4.88 -15.68 -11.66
CA PRO A 31 -3.96 -16.73 -11.18
C PRO A 31 -2.72 -16.16 -10.48
N GLU A 32 -2.13 -15.12 -11.04
CA GLU A 32 -0.96 -14.43 -10.46
C GLU A 32 -1.26 -13.84 -9.07
N SER A 33 -2.51 -13.40 -8.81
CA SER A 33 -2.89 -12.89 -7.49
C SER A 33 -2.95 -13.99 -6.43
N MET A 34 -3.21 -15.23 -6.82
CA MET A 34 -3.18 -16.39 -5.91
C MET A 34 -1.76 -16.79 -5.57
N GLN A 35 -0.86 -16.82 -6.56
CA GLN A 35 0.57 -17.06 -6.34
C GLN A 35 1.19 -15.98 -5.44
N ASN A 36 0.86 -14.72 -5.69
CA ASN A 36 1.31 -13.60 -4.85
C ASN A 36 0.80 -13.76 -3.42
N ARG A 37 -0.45 -14.18 -3.20
CA ARG A 37 -0.98 -14.45 -1.86
C ARG A 37 -0.25 -15.57 -1.15
N GLN A 38 0.12 -16.65 -1.84
CA GLN A 38 0.90 -17.75 -1.25
C GLN A 38 2.27 -17.27 -0.80
N MET A 39 2.95 -16.48 -1.61
CA MET A 39 4.24 -15.88 -1.31
C MET A 39 4.15 -14.89 -0.11
N GLN A 40 3.08 -14.11 -0.07
CA GLN A 40 2.81 -13.10 0.97
C GLN A 40 2.37 -13.69 2.31
N THR A 41 2.10 -14.98 2.40
CA THR A 41 1.48 -15.59 3.57
C THR A 41 2.29 -16.75 4.10
N ARG A 42 2.52 -16.80 5.43
CA ARG A 42 3.13 -17.94 6.13
C ARG A 42 2.33 -18.30 7.38
N ARG A 43 2.33 -19.59 7.73
CA ARG A 43 1.72 -20.09 8.96
C ARG A 43 2.79 -20.29 10.02
N PHE A 44 2.43 -20.00 11.26
CA PHE A 44 3.25 -20.17 12.45
C PHE A 44 2.50 -20.98 13.47
N ALA A 45 3.19 -21.92 14.12
CA ALA A 45 2.64 -22.79 15.18
C ALA A 45 2.57 -22.03 16.51
N THR A 46 1.80 -20.94 16.54
CA THR A 46 1.57 -20.12 17.74
C THR A 46 0.16 -19.56 17.73
N VAL A 47 -0.37 -19.25 18.90
CA VAL A 47 -1.64 -18.56 19.13
C VAL A 47 -1.45 -17.18 19.75
N ASP A 48 -0.22 -16.82 20.09
CA ASP A 48 0.12 -15.53 20.70
C ASP A 48 0.23 -14.44 19.62
N GLU A 49 -0.88 -13.78 19.39
CA GLU A 49 -0.98 -12.71 18.39
C GLU A 49 -0.19 -11.47 18.82
N ALA A 50 -0.19 -11.14 20.10
CA ALA A 50 0.54 -9.98 20.59
C ALA A 50 2.05 -10.15 20.38
N HIS A 51 2.59 -11.32 20.70
CA HIS A 51 3.99 -11.66 20.45
C HIS A 51 4.33 -11.59 18.96
N MET A 52 3.47 -12.14 18.09
CA MET A 52 3.69 -12.11 16.63
C MET A 52 3.68 -10.68 16.06
N LEU A 53 2.77 -9.82 16.53
CA LEU A 53 2.72 -8.42 16.13
C LEU A 53 3.95 -7.65 16.63
N ASN A 54 4.38 -7.87 17.86
CA ASN A 54 5.58 -7.25 18.42
C ASN A 54 6.84 -7.66 17.64
N ALA A 55 7.02 -8.95 17.36
CA ALA A 55 8.13 -9.45 16.55
C ALA A 55 8.11 -8.87 15.12
N SER A 56 6.92 -8.77 14.51
CA SER A 56 6.76 -8.15 13.19
C SER A 56 7.09 -6.65 13.21
N THR A 57 6.72 -5.95 14.29
CA THR A 57 7.03 -4.53 14.49
C THR A 57 8.53 -4.31 14.61
N ALA A 58 9.19 -5.06 15.49
CA ALA A 58 10.63 -4.99 15.69
C ALA A 58 11.39 -5.27 14.39
N LEU A 59 11.00 -6.33 13.66
CA LEU A 59 11.59 -6.67 12.38
C LEU A 59 11.45 -5.54 11.34
N LEU A 60 10.26 -4.93 11.21
CA LEU A 60 10.07 -3.82 10.28
C LEU A 60 10.91 -2.61 10.67
N GLN A 61 11.04 -2.31 11.97
CA GLN A 61 11.91 -1.24 12.46
C GLN A 61 13.39 -1.53 12.16
N ASP A 62 13.85 -2.77 12.35
CA ASP A 62 15.21 -3.20 11.96
C ASP A 62 15.47 -3.08 10.46
N MET A 63 14.43 -3.28 9.65
CA MET A 63 14.47 -3.03 8.20
C MET A 63 14.40 -1.53 7.84
N GLY A 64 14.32 -0.64 8.83
CA GLY A 64 14.30 0.82 8.67
C GLY A 64 12.93 1.39 8.33
N PHE A 65 11.85 0.66 8.64
CA PHE A 65 10.48 1.19 8.56
C PHE A 65 10.12 1.92 9.86
N THR A 66 9.31 2.96 9.73
CA THR A 66 8.64 3.62 10.85
C THR A 66 7.21 3.12 10.95
N LEU A 67 6.75 2.81 12.16
CA LEU A 67 5.40 2.38 12.41
C LEU A 67 4.42 3.54 12.16
N ASP A 68 3.49 3.35 11.24
CA ASP A 68 2.41 4.31 10.94
C ASP A 68 1.18 4.01 11.80
N GLU A 69 0.81 2.72 11.94
CA GLU A 69 -0.38 2.26 12.66
C GLU A 69 -0.19 0.84 13.20
N ALA A 70 -0.68 0.59 14.41
CA ALA A 70 -0.80 -0.75 14.98
C ALA A 70 -2.18 -0.90 15.63
N ASN A 71 -2.92 -1.93 15.20
CA ASN A 71 -4.22 -2.27 15.75
C ASN A 71 -4.19 -3.73 16.19
N ALA A 72 -3.79 -3.95 17.45
CA ALA A 72 -3.66 -5.29 18.01
C ALA A 72 -4.99 -6.06 18.04
N PRO A 73 -6.14 -5.46 18.39
CA PRO A 73 -7.44 -6.16 18.33
C PRO A 73 -7.83 -6.65 16.93
N LEU A 74 -7.34 -6.03 15.88
CA LEU A 74 -7.58 -6.44 14.49
C LEU A 74 -6.44 -7.26 13.90
N GLY A 75 -5.34 -7.44 14.63
CA GLY A 75 -4.15 -8.12 14.13
C GLY A 75 -3.48 -7.37 12.95
N VAL A 76 -3.54 -6.04 12.93
CA VAL A 76 -3.07 -5.23 11.80
C VAL A 76 -1.92 -4.31 12.21
N LEU A 77 -0.89 -4.26 11.37
CA LEU A 77 0.26 -3.39 11.50
C LEU A 77 0.57 -2.75 10.15
N VAL A 78 0.76 -1.43 10.13
CA VAL A 78 1.19 -0.67 8.95
C VAL A 78 2.44 0.12 9.29
N ALA A 79 3.44 0.01 8.43
CA ALA A 79 4.69 0.74 8.57
C ALA A 79 5.14 1.30 7.22
N SER A 80 5.90 2.38 7.23
CA SER A 80 6.41 2.99 6.01
C SER A 80 7.87 3.42 6.14
N LYS A 81 8.53 3.49 4.98
CA LYS A 81 9.92 3.94 4.84
C LYS A 81 9.99 4.89 3.66
N ILE A 82 10.54 6.06 3.90
CA ILE A 82 10.73 7.08 2.88
C ILE A 82 12.16 7.01 2.36
N ARG A 83 12.31 7.08 1.03
CA ARG A 83 13.58 7.23 0.34
C ARG A 83 13.50 8.41 -0.61
N ASP A 84 14.59 9.13 -0.76
CA ASP A 84 14.73 10.11 -1.82
C ASP A 84 14.80 9.37 -3.18
N ALA A 85 13.89 9.71 -4.08
CA ALA A 85 13.82 9.14 -5.43
C ALA A 85 14.50 10.03 -6.48
N THR A 86 15.12 11.15 -6.05
CA THR A 86 15.79 12.06 -6.98
C THR A 86 17.04 11.40 -7.55
N THR A 87 17.02 11.16 -8.86
CA THR A 87 18.22 10.79 -9.61
C THR A 87 18.82 12.06 -10.20
N ALA A 88 20.11 12.28 -10.06
CA ALA A 88 20.78 13.48 -10.53
C ALA A 88 20.46 13.82 -12.01
N GLY A 89 20.29 12.78 -12.85
CA GLY A 89 19.87 12.96 -14.23
C GLY A 89 18.46 13.52 -14.43
N ASN A 90 17.49 13.08 -13.61
CA ASN A 90 16.10 13.55 -13.70
C ASN A 90 15.97 15.00 -13.24
N VAL A 91 16.70 15.37 -12.18
CA VAL A 91 16.69 16.74 -11.65
C VAL A 91 17.35 17.72 -12.64
N SER A 92 18.51 17.37 -13.20
CA SER A 92 19.22 18.22 -14.15
C SER A 92 18.42 18.43 -15.44
N LEU A 93 17.79 17.38 -15.96
CA LEU A 93 16.92 17.48 -17.14
C LEU A 93 15.68 18.35 -16.85
N ALA A 94 15.06 18.21 -15.70
CA ALA A 94 13.91 19.01 -15.29
C ALA A 94 14.28 20.50 -15.16
N VAL A 95 15.45 20.82 -14.61
CA VAL A 95 15.95 22.20 -14.49
C VAL A 95 16.21 22.81 -15.85
N VAL A 96 16.90 22.09 -16.74
CA VAL A 96 17.17 22.56 -18.12
C VAL A 96 15.87 22.77 -18.90
N ALA A 97 14.93 21.83 -18.82
CA ALA A 97 13.62 21.96 -19.46
C ALA A 97 12.82 23.15 -18.91
N THR A 98 12.86 23.39 -17.60
CA THR A 98 12.20 24.55 -16.97
C THR A 98 12.79 25.87 -17.47
N LEU A 99 14.10 25.96 -17.64
CA LEU A 99 14.76 27.15 -18.18
C LEU A 99 14.37 27.43 -19.64
N LEU A 100 14.21 26.38 -20.44
CA LEU A 100 13.86 26.48 -21.86
C LEU A 100 12.38 26.78 -22.10
N THR A 101 11.49 26.12 -21.32
CA THR A 101 10.03 26.19 -21.56
C THR A 101 9.31 27.18 -20.65
N ARG A 102 9.99 27.69 -19.62
CA ARG A 102 9.43 28.50 -18.52
C ARG A 102 8.28 27.80 -17.78
N GLN A 103 8.16 26.49 -17.91
CA GLN A 103 7.18 25.68 -17.20
C GLN A 103 7.92 24.67 -16.31
N PRO A 104 7.55 24.56 -15.02
CA PRO A 104 8.17 23.61 -14.12
C PRO A 104 7.90 22.18 -14.58
N MET A 105 8.97 21.43 -14.84
CA MET A 105 8.87 20.02 -15.23
C MET A 105 8.71 19.16 -13.99
N ARG A 106 7.86 18.14 -14.10
CA ARG A 106 7.66 17.14 -13.04
C ARG A 106 8.81 16.12 -13.04
N TYR A 107 9.29 15.79 -11.87
CA TYR A 107 10.26 14.71 -11.65
C TYR A 107 9.94 13.98 -10.36
N ASP A 108 10.36 12.71 -10.26
CA ASP A 108 10.17 11.91 -9.06
C ASP A 108 11.07 12.41 -7.95
N LYS A 109 10.48 12.79 -6.83
CA LYS A 109 11.18 13.40 -5.69
C LYS A 109 11.33 12.42 -4.55
N GLU A 110 10.29 11.69 -4.25
CA GLU A 110 10.20 10.85 -3.05
C GLU A 110 9.61 9.48 -3.39
N GLN A 111 10.20 8.45 -2.81
CA GLN A 111 9.66 7.10 -2.86
C GLN A 111 9.28 6.67 -1.45
N LYS A 112 8.01 6.35 -1.23
CA LYS A 112 7.49 5.76 0.00
C LYS A 112 7.28 4.27 -0.21
N MET A 113 7.95 3.47 0.62
CA MET A 113 7.65 2.04 0.72
C MET A 113 6.72 1.83 1.90
N ARG A 114 5.62 1.13 1.69
CA ARG A 114 4.65 0.75 2.73
C ARG A 114 4.67 -0.76 2.92
N ALA A 115 4.76 -1.19 4.16
CA ALA A 115 4.57 -2.57 4.57
C ALA A 115 3.26 -2.67 5.35
N SER A 116 2.47 -3.71 5.09
CA SER A 116 1.25 -4.02 5.83
C SER A 116 1.31 -5.47 6.27
N VAL A 117 1.18 -5.71 7.58
CA VAL A 117 1.14 -7.06 8.16
C VAL A 117 -0.25 -7.30 8.73
N VAL A 118 -0.79 -8.47 8.45
CA VAL A 118 -2.07 -8.93 9.00
C VAL A 118 -1.86 -10.30 9.61
N THR A 119 -2.20 -10.44 10.87
CA THR A 119 -2.22 -11.72 11.61
C THR A 119 -3.65 -12.23 11.69
N ARG A 120 -3.80 -13.53 11.69
CA ARG A 120 -5.10 -14.18 11.87
C ARG A 120 -4.95 -15.57 12.45
N LEU A 121 -5.61 -15.84 13.56
CA LEU A 121 -5.71 -17.19 14.10
C LEU A 121 -6.50 -18.08 13.13
N LEU A 122 -5.97 -19.25 12.82
CA LEU A 122 -6.64 -20.22 11.95
C LEU A 122 -7.75 -20.95 12.70
N PRO A 123 -8.76 -21.48 11.97
CA PRO A 123 -9.91 -22.18 12.58
C PRO A 123 -9.54 -23.40 13.43
N ASN A 124 -8.34 -23.97 13.23
CA ASN A 124 -7.83 -25.07 14.05
C ASN A 124 -7.42 -24.64 15.48
N GLY A 125 -7.39 -23.34 15.78
CA GLY A 125 -7.04 -22.77 17.07
C GLY A 125 -5.62 -23.06 17.55
N LYS A 126 -4.71 -23.51 16.67
CA LYS A 126 -3.32 -23.90 17.01
C LYS A 126 -2.27 -23.14 16.21
N GLU A 127 -2.66 -22.57 15.09
CA GLU A 127 -1.76 -21.89 14.15
C GLU A 127 -2.27 -20.50 13.83
N MET A 128 -1.33 -19.63 13.54
CA MET A 128 -1.58 -18.28 13.08
C MET A 128 -1.09 -18.11 11.64
N SER A 129 -1.90 -17.47 10.84
CA SER A 129 -1.51 -16.99 9.50
C SER A 129 -1.00 -15.58 9.62
N VAL A 130 0.20 -15.31 9.12
CA VAL A 130 0.77 -13.97 8.97
C VAL A 130 0.87 -13.67 7.50
N ARG A 131 0.26 -12.57 7.07
CA ARG A 131 0.36 -12.05 5.72
C ARG A 131 1.05 -10.70 5.74
N VAL A 132 2.10 -10.56 4.92
CA VAL A 132 2.76 -9.27 4.67
C VAL A 132 2.57 -8.85 3.21
N THR A 133 2.36 -7.57 3.00
CA THR A 133 2.35 -6.97 1.65
C THR A 133 3.25 -5.75 1.64
N PHE A 134 4.04 -5.60 0.57
CA PHE A 134 4.86 -4.42 0.34
C PHE A 134 4.35 -3.67 -0.89
N GLN A 135 4.34 -2.34 -0.79
CA GLN A 135 3.91 -1.45 -1.85
C GLN A 135 4.93 -0.33 -2.02
N ARG A 136 5.22 0.03 -3.26
CA ARG A 136 6.01 1.19 -3.62
C ARG A 136 5.10 2.29 -4.14
N ILE A 137 5.25 3.49 -3.60
CA ILE A 137 4.52 4.69 -4.00
C ILE A 137 5.56 5.77 -4.30
N VAL A 138 5.53 6.33 -5.50
CA VAL A 138 6.45 7.39 -5.93
C VAL A 138 5.68 8.69 -6.08
N PHE A 139 6.25 9.76 -5.57
CA PHE A 139 5.69 11.10 -5.61
C PHE A 139 6.60 12.00 -6.45
N ASN A 140 6.00 12.87 -7.25
CA ASN A 140 6.73 13.92 -7.95
C ASN A 140 6.99 15.12 -7.03
N ASN A 141 7.71 16.12 -7.56
CA ASN A 141 8.02 17.37 -6.89
C ASN A 141 6.80 18.23 -6.52
N HIS A 142 5.60 17.89 -6.99
CA HIS A 142 4.32 18.52 -6.64
C HIS A 142 3.53 17.71 -5.60
N GLY A 143 4.09 16.61 -5.06
CA GLY A 143 3.42 15.73 -4.11
C GLY A 143 2.34 14.84 -4.72
N GLN A 144 2.30 14.71 -6.05
CA GLN A 144 1.34 13.84 -6.73
C GLN A 144 1.94 12.45 -6.91
N VAL A 145 1.12 11.41 -6.72
CA VAL A 145 1.51 10.03 -6.98
C VAL A 145 1.73 9.82 -8.48
N THR A 146 2.93 9.41 -8.85
CA THR A 146 3.30 9.04 -10.23
C THR A 146 3.28 7.53 -10.44
N THR A 147 3.60 6.77 -9.39
CA THR A 147 3.60 5.31 -9.42
C THR A 147 3.04 4.77 -8.12
N ALA A 148 2.18 3.74 -8.20
CA ALA A 148 1.73 2.96 -7.05
C ALA A 148 1.65 1.50 -7.48
N GLU A 149 2.58 0.69 -6.98
CA GLU A 149 2.70 -0.71 -7.39
C GLU A 149 2.95 -1.63 -6.20
N ALA A 150 2.44 -2.85 -6.27
CA ALA A 150 2.77 -3.90 -5.32
C ALA A 150 4.17 -4.45 -5.64
N ILE A 151 4.96 -4.67 -4.62
CA ILE A 151 6.22 -5.41 -4.72
C ILE A 151 5.87 -6.89 -4.77
N ILE A 152 6.33 -7.59 -5.82
CA ILE A 152 6.01 -9.00 -6.07
C ILE A 152 7.26 -9.88 -6.18
N GLU A 153 8.43 -9.35 -5.88
CA GLU A 153 9.70 -10.08 -5.87
C GLU A 153 9.71 -11.10 -4.73
N PRO A 154 9.83 -12.42 -5.04
CA PRO A 154 9.77 -13.48 -4.03
C PRO A 154 10.83 -13.37 -2.95
N GLU A 155 12.02 -12.86 -3.30
CA GLU A 155 13.16 -12.73 -2.42
C GLU A 155 12.85 -11.81 -1.23
N VAL A 156 12.10 -10.73 -1.45
CA VAL A 156 11.68 -9.78 -0.41
C VAL A 156 10.84 -10.47 0.66
N TYR A 157 9.90 -11.32 0.23
CA TYR A 157 9.02 -12.07 1.13
C TYR A 157 9.75 -13.20 1.83
N GLN A 158 10.63 -13.91 1.12
CA GLN A 158 11.46 -14.96 1.70
C GLN A 158 12.38 -14.40 2.80
N GLU A 159 13.03 -13.27 2.56
CA GLU A 159 13.87 -12.60 3.53
C GLU A 159 13.07 -12.17 4.76
N PHE A 160 11.93 -11.50 4.56
CA PHE A 160 11.05 -11.07 5.64
C PHE A 160 10.64 -12.25 6.52
N PHE A 161 10.09 -13.32 5.94
CA PHE A 161 9.62 -14.46 6.70
C PHE A 161 10.74 -15.28 7.32
N SER A 162 11.91 -15.33 6.73
CA SER A 162 13.10 -15.97 7.32
C SER A 162 13.52 -15.25 8.59
N LYS A 163 13.61 -13.91 8.54
CA LYS A 163 13.95 -13.09 9.70
C LYS A 163 12.87 -13.15 10.78
N LEU A 164 11.58 -13.09 10.40
CA LEU A 164 10.46 -13.19 11.34
C LEU A 164 10.47 -14.55 12.04
N SER A 165 10.67 -15.65 11.30
CA SER A 165 10.73 -16.98 11.88
C SER A 165 11.88 -17.11 12.89
N LYS A 166 13.03 -16.51 12.60
CA LYS A 166 14.17 -16.49 13.49
C LYS A 166 13.89 -15.67 14.76
N SER A 167 13.30 -14.49 14.63
CA SER A 167 12.94 -13.64 15.77
C SER A 167 11.97 -14.35 16.70
N VAL A 168 10.86 -14.87 16.18
CA VAL A 168 9.85 -15.60 16.96
C VAL A 168 10.45 -16.84 17.66
N PHE A 169 11.39 -17.54 17.00
CA PHE A 169 12.05 -18.70 17.60
C PHE A 169 13.00 -18.29 18.73
N LEU A 170 13.79 -17.24 18.55
CA LEU A 170 14.72 -16.75 19.57
C LEU A 170 13.99 -16.25 20.82
N ASP A 171 12.95 -15.45 20.62
CA ASP A 171 12.13 -14.91 21.70
C ASP A 171 11.44 -16.05 22.50
N ALA A 172 10.92 -17.08 21.80
CA ALA A 172 10.30 -18.24 22.45
C ALA A 172 11.28 -19.06 23.32
N ASN A 173 12.58 -19.00 22.99
CA ASN A 173 13.63 -19.71 23.75
C ASN A 173 14.42 -18.80 24.70
N GLN A 174 14.03 -17.51 24.84
CA GLN A 174 14.69 -16.52 25.71
C GLN A 174 16.21 -16.39 25.43
N ILE A 175 16.60 -16.46 24.15
CA ILE A 175 18.01 -16.38 23.74
C ILE A 175 18.28 -15.00 23.11
#